data_8d6703db25b825c236524d1c1cbc4957
#
_entry.id   8d6703db25b825c236524d1c1cbc4957
#
_cell.length_a   1.000
_cell.length_b   1.000
_cell.length_c   1.000
_cell.angle_alpha   90.00
_cell.angle_beta   90.00
_cell.angle_gamma   90.00
#
_symmetry.space_group_name_H-M   'P 1'
#
loop_
_entity.id
_entity.type
_entity.pdbx_description
1 polymer ?
#
loop_
_entity_poly.entity_id
_entity_poly.type
_entity_poly.pdbx_seq_one_letter_code
_entity_poly.pdbx_strand_id
1 'polypeptide(L)'
;MAEVTDADVERVTGEMVKVVEAVRERAPNARVILVDYLLILGTDTRAGSTETPLPIEQLEQCRAIGRHVDRAFARAAERTGTELLKASELSVDHALGASESWITPYAATADAPMPFHPTLAGMEAIADALYKLIAS
;
A
#
# COMPACT_ATOMS: atom_id res chain seq x y z
N MET A 1 -7.11 10.99 -16.33
CA MET A 1 -6.71 9.64 -15.85
C MET A 1 -7.92 8.74 -16.00
N ALA A 2 -7.76 7.51 -16.49
CA ALA A 2 -8.89 6.58 -16.63
C ALA A 2 -9.40 6.15 -15.25
N GLU A 3 -10.71 5.97 -15.13
CA GLU A 3 -11.32 5.46 -13.91
C GLU A 3 -11.00 3.96 -13.75
N VAL A 4 -10.60 3.55 -12.55
CA VAL A 4 -10.35 2.13 -12.22
C VAL A 4 -11.69 1.46 -11.98
N THR A 5 -11.91 0.35 -12.66
CA THR A 5 -13.15 -0.43 -12.63
C THR A 5 -13.04 -1.67 -11.74
N ASP A 6 -14.16 -2.28 -11.39
CA ASP A 6 -14.16 -3.59 -10.71
C ASP A 6 -13.50 -4.69 -11.56
N ALA A 7 -13.54 -4.59 -12.89
CA ALA A 7 -12.82 -5.50 -13.78
C ALA A 7 -11.30 -5.37 -13.64
N ASP A 8 -10.78 -4.15 -13.40
CA ASP A 8 -9.37 -3.94 -13.15
C ASP A 8 -8.95 -4.53 -11.80
N VAL A 9 -9.77 -4.34 -10.76
CA VAL A 9 -9.55 -4.98 -9.45
C VAL A 9 -9.51 -6.50 -9.59
N GLU A 10 -10.45 -7.07 -10.34
CA GLU A 10 -10.51 -8.52 -10.57
C GLU A 10 -9.29 -9.04 -11.32
N ARG A 11 -8.85 -8.32 -12.35
CA ARG A 11 -7.64 -8.67 -13.10
C ARG A 11 -6.40 -8.66 -12.20
N VAL A 12 -6.21 -7.60 -11.42
CA VAL A 12 -5.06 -7.48 -10.49
C VAL A 12 -5.13 -8.57 -9.41
N THR A 13 -6.31 -8.83 -8.85
CA THR A 13 -6.52 -9.93 -7.91
C THR A 13 -6.08 -11.27 -8.52
N GLY A 14 -6.50 -11.56 -9.75
CA GLY A 14 -6.13 -12.79 -10.45
C GLY A 14 -4.61 -12.92 -10.67
N GLU A 15 -3.91 -11.84 -10.97
CA GLU A 15 -2.45 -11.86 -11.10
C GLU A 15 -1.76 -12.12 -9.75
N MET A 16 -2.24 -11.53 -8.66
CA MET A 16 -1.72 -11.80 -7.31
C MET A 16 -1.94 -13.27 -6.91
N VAL A 17 -3.10 -13.84 -7.21
CA VAL A 17 -3.38 -15.26 -6.98
C VAL A 17 -2.37 -16.15 -7.70
N LYS A 18 -2.10 -15.88 -8.97
CA LYS A 18 -1.08 -16.63 -9.75
C LYS A 18 0.31 -16.54 -9.11
N VAL A 19 0.69 -15.38 -8.59
CA VAL A 19 1.98 -15.21 -7.89
C VAL A 19 2.05 -16.10 -6.65
N VAL A 20 1.00 -16.09 -5.82
CA VAL A 20 0.94 -16.94 -4.62
C VAL A 20 1.01 -18.43 -4.98
N GLU A 21 0.25 -18.85 -5.99
CA GLU A 21 0.24 -20.24 -6.48
C GLU A 21 1.62 -20.65 -6.99
N ALA A 22 2.28 -19.81 -7.79
CA ALA A 22 3.61 -20.08 -8.30
C ALA A 22 4.68 -20.19 -7.18
N VAL A 23 4.55 -19.42 -6.10
CA VAL A 23 5.41 -19.56 -4.93
C VAL A 23 5.17 -20.91 -4.25
N ARG A 24 3.90 -21.29 -4.04
CA ARG A 24 3.54 -22.56 -3.40
C ARG A 24 3.96 -23.79 -4.20
N GLU A 25 3.90 -23.73 -5.51
CA GLU A 25 4.42 -24.79 -6.37
C GLU A 25 5.92 -25.03 -6.19
N ARG A 26 6.70 -23.95 -6.04
CA ARG A 26 8.17 -24.04 -5.91
C ARG A 26 8.63 -24.24 -4.47
N ALA A 27 7.86 -23.78 -3.52
CA ALA A 27 8.16 -23.83 -2.09
C ALA A 27 6.91 -24.23 -1.29
N PRO A 28 6.48 -25.50 -1.39
CA PRO A 28 5.20 -25.96 -0.82
C PRO A 28 5.11 -25.85 0.70
N ASN A 29 6.23 -25.76 1.39
CA ASN A 29 6.29 -25.60 2.84
C ASN A 29 6.53 -24.14 3.29
N ALA A 30 6.61 -23.19 2.35
CA ALA A 30 6.83 -21.80 2.70
C ALA A 30 5.53 -21.17 3.26
N ARG A 31 5.67 -20.39 4.33
CA ARG A 31 4.64 -19.48 4.79
C ARG A 31 4.63 -18.27 3.85
N VAL A 32 3.50 -17.98 3.23
CA VAL A 32 3.34 -16.85 2.31
C VAL A 32 2.50 -15.79 3.01
N ILE A 33 2.99 -14.57 3.04
CA ILE A 33 2.30 -13.42 3.61
C ILE A 33 2.24 -12.34 2.53
N LEU A 34 1.04 -11.87 2.22
CA LEU A 34 0.86 -10.68 1.41
C LEU A 34 0.98 -9.44 2.31
N VAL A 35 1.62 -8.42 1.81
CA VAL A 35 1.70 -7.10 2.47
C VAL A 35 1.16 -6.09 1.50
N ASP A 36 0.08 -5.40 1.85
CA ASP A 36 -0.43 -4.31 1.03
C ASP A 36 0.45 -3.05 1.20
N TYR A 37 0.08 -1.95 0.56
CA TYR A 37 0.90 -0.74 0.60
C TYR A 37 0.45 0.21 1.71
N LEU A 38 1.40 1.00 2.26
CA LEU A 38 1.07 2.07 3.20
C LEU A 38 0.08 3.06 2.56
N LEU A 39 -0.80 3.64 3.38
CA LEU A 39 -1.72 4.68 2.93
C LEU A 39 -0.93 5.95 2.57
N ILE A 40 -0.87 6.26 1.28
CA ILE A 40 -0.16 7.45 0.79
C ILE A 40 -0.99 8.70 1.05
N LEU A 41 -2.27 8.68 0.67
CA LEU A 41 -3.15 9.84 0.65
C LEU A 41 -4.29 9.66 1.66
N GLY A 42 -4.05 10.10 2.87
CA GLY A 42 -5.00 10.03 3.99
C GLY A 42 -5.89 11.27 4.13
N THR A 43 -6.56 11.36 5.28
CA THR A 43 -7.46 12.48 5.60
C THR A 43 -6.74 13.81 5.73
N ASP A 44 -5.49 13.80 6.18
CA ASP A 44 -4.67 15.01 6.38
C ASP A 44 -4.00 15.50 5.08
N THR A 45 -4.00 14.67 4.04
CA THR A 45 -3.42 15.03 2.75
C THR A 45 -4.24 16.12 2.06
N ARG A 46 -3.59 17.26 1.76
CA ARG A 46 -4.23 18.45 1.17
C ARG A 46 -3.81 18.65 -0.27
N ALA A 47 -4.80 18.77 -1.16
CA ALA A 47 -4.57 19.11 -2.56
C ALA A 47 -3.89 20.47 -2.72
N GLY A 48 -3.00 20.61 -3.71
CA GLY A 48 -2.31 21.85 -4.02
C GLY A 48 -1.30 22.32 -2.97
N SER A 49 -0.97 21.48 -1.99
CA SER A 49 0.09 21.76 -1.03
C SER A 49 1.48 21.52 -1.64
N THR A 50 2.53 22.01 -0.97
CA THR A 50 3.92 21.72 -1.37
C THR A 50 4.25 20.23 -1.28
N GLU A 51 3.59 19.51 -0.39
CA GLU A 51 3.75 18.08 -0.19
C GLU A 51 3.00 17.26 -1.25
N THR A 52 1.86 17.79 -1.71
CA THR A 52 0.97 17.15 -2.69
C THR A 52 0.45 18.16 -3.71
N PRO A 53 1.26 18.53 -4.71
CA PRO A 53 0.88 19.56 -5.69
C PRO A 53 -0.12 19.03 -6.74
N LEU A 54 -1.06 18.21 -6.33
CA LEU A 54 -2.11 17.65 -7.17
C LEU A 54 -3.41 18.46 -7.00
N PRO A 55 -4.13 18.75 -8.09
CA PRO A 55 -5.51 19.25 -8.01
C PRO A 55 -6.40 18.28 -7.25
N ILE A 56 -7.47 18.81 -6.64
CA ILE A 56 -8.37 18.00 -5.80
C ILE A 56 -8.96 16.80 -6.55
N GLU A 57 -9.32 16.98 -7.82
CA GLU A 57 -9.90 15.91 -8.63
C GLU A 57 -8.91 14.75 -8.84
N GLN A 58 -7.64 15.08 -9.08
CA GLN A 58 -6.58 14.07 -9.22
C GLN A 58 -6.27 13.39 -7.88
N LEU A 59 -6.28 14.16 -6.79
CA LEU A 59 -6.09 13.61 -5.44
C LEU A 59 -7.18 12.57 -5.12
N GLU A 60 -8.44 12.88 -5.40
CA GLU A 60 -9.56 11.96 -5.16
C GLU A 60 -9.49 10.72 -6.07
N GLN A 61 -9.07 10.88 -7.32
CA GLN A 61 -8.81 9.74 -8.21
C GLN A 61 -7.71 8.83 -7.67
N CYS A 62 -6.60 9.39 -7.19
CA CYS A 62 -5.51 8.62 -6.59
C CYS A 62 -5.96 7.91 -5.30
N ARG A 63 -6.77 8.55 -4.47
CA ARG A 63 -7.39 7.91 -3.30
C ARG A 63 -8.28 6.72 -3.70
N ALA A 64 -9.07 6.88 -4.77
CA ALA A 64 -9.90 5.80 -5.29
C ALA A 64 -9.03 4.62 -5.78
N ILE A 65 -7.95 4.90 -6.49
CA ILE A 65 -6.99 3.87 -6.94
C ILE A 65 -6.41 3.12 -5.73
N GLY A 66 -5.97 3.83 -4.68
CA GLY A 66 -5.47 3.20 -3.44
C GLY A 66 -6.48 2.21 -2.86
N ARG A 67 -7.74 2.63 -2.70
CA ARG A 67 -8.81 1.72 -2.21
C ARG A 67 -9.04 0.50 -3.11
N HIS A 68 -8.87 0.64 -4.43
CA HIS A 68 -8.97 -0.49 -5.36
C HIS A 68 -7.81 -1.48 -5.19
N VAL A 69 -6.60 -0.96 -4.97
CA VAL A 69 -5.41 -1.79 -4.70
C VAL A 69 -5.61 -2.57 -3.39
N ASP A 70 -6.04 -1.91 -2.31
CA ASP A 70 -6.31 -2.57 -1.02
C ASP A 70 -7.35 -3.70 -1.17
N ARG A 71 -8.41 -3.46 -1.95
CA ARG A 71 -9.40 -4.50 -2.25
C ARG A 71 -8.82 -5.67 -3.02
N ALA A 72 -7.90 -5.43 -3.96
CA ALA A 72 -7.27 -6.50 -4.74
C ALA A 72 -6.40 -7.38 -3.84
N PHE A 73 -5.62 -6.79 -2.92
CA PHE A 73 -4.84 -7.53 -1.92
C PHE A 73 -5.75 -8.37 -1.01
N ALA A 74 -6.82 -7.77 -0.47
CA ALA A 74 -7.75 -8.49 0.40
C ALA A 74 -8.41 -9.67 -0.32
N ARG A 75 -8.88 -9.49 -1.55
CA ARG A 75 -9.47 -10.58 -2.35
C ARG A 75 -8.46 -11.68 -2.70
N ALA A 76 -7.22 -11.31 -3.02
CA ALA A 76 -6.17 -12.29 -3.31
C ALA A 76 -5.83 -13.12 -2.06
N ALA A 77 -5.71 -12.49 -0.90
CA ALA A 77 -5.50 -13.17 0.37
C ALA A 77 -6.64 -14.13 0.70
N GLU A 78 -7.89 -13.69 0.56
CA GLU A 78 -9.08 -14.52 0.78
C GLU A 78 -9.11 -15.74 -0.16
N ARG A 79 -8.91 -15.55 -1.47
CA ARG A 79 -8.96 -16.63 -2.47
C ARG A 79 -7.86 -17.67 -2.31
N THR A 80 -6.71 -17.24 -1.84
CA THR A 80 -5.56 -18.13 -1.66
C THR A 80 -5.44 -18.68 -0.23
N GLY A 81 -6.24 -18.19 0.71
CA GLY A 81 -6.08 -18.48 2.13
C GLY A 81 -4.71 -18.03 2.66
N THR A 82 -4.17 -16.94 2.10
CA THR A 82 -2.87 -16.38 2.47
C THR A 82 -3.06 -15.30 3.53
N GLU A 83 -2.14 -15.20 4.47
CA GLU A 83 -2.14 -14.11 5.44
C GLU A 83 -1.93 -12.76 4.75
N LEU A 84 -2.55 -11.72 5.27
CA LEU A 84 -2.41 -10.36 4.78
C LEU A 84 -2.00 -9.43 5.93
N LEU A 85 -0.82 -8.83 5.83
CA LEU A 85 -0.44 -7.68 6.65
C LEU A 85 -0.96 -6.42 5.99
N LYS A 86 -1.91 -5.76 6.65
CA LYS A 86 -2.52 -4.51 6.16
C LYS A 86 -1.69 -3.30 6.56
N ALA A 87 -0.64 -3.03 5.80
CA ALA A 87 0.18 -1.84 5.97
C ALA A 87 -0.65 -0.55 5.80
N SER A 88 -1.66 -0.59 4.93
CA SER A 88 -2.62 0.50 4.73
C SER A 88 -3.36 0.89 6.00
N GLU A 89 -3.80 -0.08 6.80
CA GLU A 89 -4.49 0.17 8.08
C GLU A 89 -3.52 0.63 9.17
N LEU A 90 -2.30 0.07 9.22
CA LEU A 90 -1.28 0.45 10.19
C LEU A 90 -0.79 1.88 10.00
N SER A 91 -0.86 2.40 8.78
CA SER A 91 -0.34 3.72 8.42
C SER A 91 -1.42 4.81 8.30
N VAL A 92 -2.65 4.54 8.73
CA VAL A 92 -3.79 5.46 8.54
C VAL A 92 -3.54 6.86 9.14
N ASP A 93 -2.86 6.92 10.29
CA ASP A 93 -2.50 8.17 10.97
C ASP A 93 -1.13 8.73 10.54
N HIS A 94 -0.47 8.09 9.58
CA HIS A 94 0.87 8.41 9.11
C HIS A 94 0.94 8.66 7.59
N ALA A 95 -0.20 8.94 6.97
CA ALA A 95 -0.27 9.29 5.56
C ALA A 95 0.37 10.66 5.30
N LEU A 96 0.55 11.00 4.04
CA LEU A 96 1.11 12.28 3.62
C LEU A 96 0.30 13.46 4.18
N GLY A 97 0.99 14.41 4.81
CA GLY A 97 0.38 15.56 5.51
C GLY A 97 0.16 15.35 7.01
N ALA A 98 0.30 14.14 7.54
CA ALA A 98 0.30 13.87 8.96
C ALA A 98 1.56 14.44 9.63
N SER A 99 1.48 14.77 10.94
CA SER A 99 2.62 15.31 11.71
C SER A 99 3.83 14.36 11.75
N GLU A 100 3.56 13.06 11.74
CA GLU A 100 4.56 11.99 11.66
C GLU A 100 4.30 11.12 10.43
N SER A 101 4.42 11.72 9.25
CA SER A 101 4.19 11.02 8.00
C SER A 101 5.24 9.91 7.77
N TRP A 102 4.77 8.74 7.36
CA TRP A 102 5.62 7.65 6.88
C TRP A 102 5.82 7.69 5.37
N ILE A 103 5.31 8.71 4.72
CA ILE A 103 5.39 8.91 3.27
C ILE A 103 6.21 10.16 2.97
N THR A 104 7.15 10.03 2.04
CA THR A 104 7.97 11.13 1.56
C THR A 104 7.14 12.12 0.74
N PRO A 105 7.20 13.44 1.03
CA PRO A 105 6.47 14.45 0.28
C PRO A 105 6.99 14.61 -1.15
N TYR A 106 6.21 15.29 -2.01
CA TYR A 106 6.59 15.56 -3.39
C TYR A 106 7.92 16.33 -3.50
N ALA A 107 8.12 17.34 -2.66
CA ALA A 107 9.39 18.06 -2.60
C ALA A 107 10.43 17.20 -1.86
N ALA A 108 11.02 16.26 -2.58
CA ALA A 108 12.06 15.39 -2.03
C ALA A 108 13.27 16.21 -1.59
N THR A 109 13.81 15.87 -0.43
CA THR A 109 15.10 16.37 0.05
C THR A 109 16.22 15.40 -0.35
N ALA A 110 17.48 15.79 -0.15
CA ALA A 110 18.62 14.91 -0.41
C ALA A 110 18.55 13.59 0.39
N ASP A 111 17.90 13.62 1.56
CA ASP A 111 17.74 12.47 2.44
C ASP A 111 16.49 11.61 2.13
N ALA A 112 15.62 12.09 1.23
CA ALA A 112 14.40 11.40 0.83
C ALA A 112 14.22 11.54 -0.70
N PRO A 113 14.98 10.80 -1.49
CA PRO A 113 15.12 11.04 -2.93
C PRO A 113 13.90 10.65 -3.77
N MET A 114 12.95 9.86 -3.23
CA MET A 114 11.80 9.35 -3.97
C MET A 114 10.49 9.87 -3.40
N PRO A 115 9.81 10.80 -4.09
CA PRO A 115 8.49 11.27 -3.70
C PRO A 115 7.47 10.13 -3.55
N PHE A 116 6.58 10.24 -2.59
CA PHE A 116 5.49 9.29 -2.32
C PHE A 116 5.92 7.86 -1.96
N HIS A 117 7.19 7.67 -1.62
CA HIS A 117 7.70 6.40 -1.12
C HIS A 117 7.76 6.39 0.41
N PRO A 118 7.82 5.19 1.03
CA PRO A 118 7.95 5.10 2.48
C PRO A 118 9.22 5.78 2.99
N THR A 119 9.09 6.48 4.12
CA THR A 119 10.24 6.93 4.92
C THR A 119 10.90 5.75 5.64
N LEU A 120 12.08 5.95 6.20
CA LEU A 120 12.72 4.94 7.04
C LEU A 120 11.81 4.51 8.21
N ALA A 121 11.17 5.47 8.88
CA ALA A 121 10.24 5.19 9.96
C ALA A 121 9.06 4.32 9.50
N GLY A 122 8.51 4.58 8.31
CA GLY A 122 7.47 3.75 7.72
C GLY A 122 7.95 2.34 7.43
N MET A 123 9.14 2.19 6.85
CA MET A 123 9.74 0.89 6.57
C MET A 123 9.99 0.09 7.86
N GLU A 124 10.54 0.72 8.89
CA GLU A 124 10.77 0.10 10.20
C GLU A 124 9.46 -0.35 10.87
N ALA A 125 8.44 0.48 10.84
CA ALA A 125 7.13 0.12 11.41
C ALA A 125 6.51 -1.10 10.74
N ILE A 126 6.60 -1.20 9.41
CA ILE A 126 6.10 -2.37 8.67
C ILE A 126 6.98 -3.60 8.92
N ALA A 127 8.29 -3.44 8.99
CA ALA A 127 9.21 -4.53 9.34
C ALA A 127 8.91 -5.09 10.74
N ASP A 128 8.68 -4.24 11.72
CA ASP A 128 8.30 -4.64 13.09
C ASP A 128 6.97 -5.38 13.13
N ALA A 129 5.97 -4.89 12.39
CA ALA A 129 4.67 -5.54 12.30
C ALA A 129 4.77 -6.93 11.64
N LEU A 130 5.55 -7.04 10.57
CA LEU A 130 5.81 -8.30 9.88
C LEU A 130 6.58 -9.27 10.77
N TYR A 131 7.59 -8.80 11.48
CA TYR A 131 8.33 -9.61 12.45
C TYR A 131 7.43 -10.22 13.54
N LYS A 132 6.54 -9.40 14.12
CA LYS A 132 5.56 -9.86 15.12
C LYS A 132 4.61 -10.91 14.54
N LEU A 133 4.16 -10.72 13.31
CA LEU A 133 3.29 -11.69 12.63
C LEU A 133 4.01 -13.02 12.36
N ILE A 134 5.30 -12.98 11.98
CA ILE A 134 6.09 -14.19 11.72
C ILE A 134 6.42 -14.92 13.02
N ALA A 135 6.65 -14.19 14.11
CA ALA A 135 7.01 -14.75 15.41
C ALA A 135 5.82 -15.33 16.19
N SER A 136 4.60 -15.05 15.75
CA SER A 136 3.38 -15.60 16.35
C SER A 136 3.05 -16.97 15.75
#